data_af158a22c8e2657602edf3d44792e624
#
_entry.id   af158a22c8e2657602edf3d44792e624
#
_cell.length_a   1.000
_cell.length_b   1.000
_cell.length_c   1.000
_cell.angle_alpha   90.00
_cell.angle_beta   90.00
_cell.angle_gamma   90.00
#
_symmetry.space_group_name_H-M   'P 1'
#
loop_
_entity.id
_entity.type
_entity.pdbx_description
1 polymer ?
#
loop_
_entity_poly.entity_id
_entity_poly.type
_entity_poly.pdbx_seq_one_letter_code
_entity_poly.pdbx_strand_id
1 'polypeptide(L)'
;HYPCFAEYTAKFFPRAKRYTLEEYVLKNFDPGVYDFFHGEVGMTEEDMKHEQAYWHEYVQHHVPQVYDGMRDILWDYVHAGGTICVVSHSLSPNILRDYRENKLPEPKLVYGWEVPKDRRKPQPHALYDIMEKLGFTAEQMLVLDDLKPGYDMAKAANVRFAAAGWSNDIPEIEAFMRQN
;
A
#
# COMPACT_ATOMS: atom_id res chain seq x y z
N HIS A 1 -8.80 4.83 1.62
CA HIS A 1 -8.07 5.83 2.43
C HIS A 1 -8.61 7.24 2.25
N TYR A 2 -8.72 7.76 1.02
CA TYR A 2 -9.12 9.15 0.76
C TYR A 2 -10.45 9.57 1.43
N PRO A 3 -11.54 8.80 1.40
CA PRO A 3 -12.77 9.20 2.09
C PRO A 3 -12.57 9.38 3.60
N CYS A 4 -11.83 8.49 4.24
CA CYS A 4 -11.49 8.59 5.65
C CYS A 4 -10.64 9.84 5.96
N PHE A 5 -9.60 10.09 5.17
CA PHE A 5 -8.78 11.31 5.28
C PHE A 5 -9.61 12.59 5.12
N ALA A 6 -10.48 12.63 4.11
CA ALA A 6 -11.35 13.79 3.86
C ALA A 6 -12.32 14.05 5.02
N GLU A 7 -12.92 13.00 5.58
CA GLU A 7 -13.79 13.08 6.75
C GLU A 7 -13.02 13.53 7.99
N TYR A 8 -11.88 12.89 8.27
CA TYR A 8 -11.04 13.22 9.41
C TYR A 8 -10.57 14.68 9.39
N THR A 9 -10.02 15.14 8.26
CA THR A 9 -9.53 16.50 8.13
C THR A 9 -10.67 17.54 8.17
N ALA A 10 -11.85 17.19 7.65
CA ALA A 10 -13.03 18.05 7.78
C ALA A 10 -13.43 18.28 9.24
N LYS A 11 -13.32 17.24 10.05
CA LYS A 11 -13.75 17.22 11.44
C LYS A 11 -12.71 17.87 12.38
N PHE A 12 -11.46 17.49 12.25
CA PHE A 12 -10.42 17.85 13.22
C PHE A 12 -9.49 18.97 12.74
N PHE A 13 -9.39 19.18 11.42
CA PHE A 13 -8.56 20.22 10.79
C PHE A 13 -9.39 21.12 9.86
N PRO A 14 -10.43 21.83 10.38
CA PRO A 14 -11.36 22.56 9.52
C PRO A 14 -10.72 23.71 8.73
N ARG A 15 -9.54 24.18 9.13
CA ARG A 15 -8.78 25.23 8.46
C ARG A 15 -7.75 24.71 7.47
N ALA A 16 -7.47 23.40 7.44
CA ALA A 16 -6.55 22.82 6.48
C ALA A 16 -7.12 22.88 5.06
N LYS A 17 -6.23 22.91 4.08
CA LYS A 17 -6.60 22.79 2.66
C LYS A 17 -7.44 21.52 2.46
N ARG A 18 -8.43 21.60 1.57
CA ARG A 18 -9.15 20.43 1.07
C ARG A 18 -8.42 19.91 -0.15
N TYR A 19 -8.13 18.62 -0.13
CA TYR A 19 -7.44 17.93 -1.22
C TYR A 19 -8.44 17.16 -2.07
N THR A 20 -8.24 17.13 -3.37
CA THR A 20 -8.94 16.20 -4.26
C THR A 20 -8.38 14.79 -4.10
N LEU A 21 -9.06 13.78 -4.67
CA LEU A 21 -8.52 12.41 -4.69
C LEU A 21 -7.16 12.37 -5.39
N GLU A 22 -7.04 13.04 -6.53
CA GLU A 22 -5.79 13.11 -7.31
C GLU A 22 -4.65 13.75 -6.51
N GLU A 23 -4.87 14.92 -5.91
CA GLU A 23 -3.89 15.56 -5.03
C GLU A 23 -3.49 14.65 -3.86
N TYR A 24 -4.47 13.96 -3.24
CA TYR A 24 -4.20 13.02 -2.15
C TYR A 24 -3.31 11.85 -2.62
N VAL A 25 -3.60 11.25 -3.76
CA VAL A 25 -2.81 10.13 -4.31
C VAL A 25 -1.40 10.61 -4.64
N LEU A 26 -1.24 11.77 -5.31
CA LEU A 26 0.07 12.37 -5.60
C LEU A 26 0.90 12.59 -4.34
N LYS A 27 0.29 13.10 -3.25
CA LYS A 27 0.99 13.32 -1.98
C LYS A 27 1.35 12.02 -1.25
N ASN A 28 0.56 10.97 -1.41
CA ASN A 28 0.91 9.65 -0.89
C ASN A 28 1.97 8.95 -1.74
N PHE A 29 2.04 9.26 -3.03
CA PHE A 29 3.09 8.78 -3.92
C PHE A 29 4.46 9.39 -3.57
N ASP A 30 4.52 10.72 -3.48
CA ASP A 30 5.71 11.49 -3.10
C ASP A 30 5.27 12.85 -2.48
N PRO A 31 5.68 13.22 -1.28
CA PRO A 31 6.73 12.64 -0.44
C PRO A 31 6.30 11.46 0.44
N GLY A 32 5.04 11.04 0.38
CA GLY A 32 4.49 9.98 1.21
C GLY A 32 3.63 10.49 2.36
N VAL A 33 2.83 9.58 2.94
CA VAL A 33 1.78 9.93 3.89
C VAL A 33 2.28 10.69 5.12
N TYR A 34 3.44 10.32 5.66
CA TYR A 34 3.98 10.95 6.85
C TYR A 34 4.32 12.43 6.61
N ASP A 35 5.13 12.70 5.60
CA ASP A 35 5.57 14.07 5.28
C ASP A 35 4.41 14.93 4.79
N PHE A 36 3.45 14.35 4.09
CA PHE A 36 2.22 15.01 3.69
C PHE A 36 1.37 15.43 4.90
N PHE A 37 1.09 14.52 5.83
CA PHE A 37 0.24 14.82 6.98
C PHE A 37 0.92 15.78 7.95
N HIS A 38 2.20 15.58 8.22
CA HIS A 38 2.95 16.42 9.13
C HIS A 38 3.27 17.80 8.51
N GLY A 39 3.80 17.81 7.29
CA GLY A 39 4.31 19.03 6.64
C GLY A 39 3.22 19.92 6.05
N GLU A 40 2.23 19.35 5.36
CA GLU A 40 1.21 20.14 4.63
C GLU A 40 -0.11 20.27 5.38
N VAL A 41 -0.59 19.19 6.02
CA VAL A 41 -1.83 19.25 6.81
C VAL A 41 -1.57 19.90 8.18
N GLY A 42 -0.33 19.83 8.68
CA GLY A 42 0.08 20.40 9.95
C GLY A 42 -0.26 19.52 11.16
N MET A 43 -0.35 18.20 10.98
CA MET A 43 -0.58 17.25 12.06
C MET A 43 0.66 17.11 12.94
N THR A 44 0.46 17.14 14.25
CA THR A 44 1.48 16.75 15.22
C THR A 44 1.61 15.23 15.29
N GLU A 45 2.63 14.72 15.98
CA GLU A 45 2.77 13.26 16.23
C GLU A 45 1.56 12.67 16.97
N GLU A 46 0.92 13.46 17.84
CA GLU A 46 -0.29 13.05 18.56
C GLU A 46 -1.51 13.02 17.64
N ASP A 47 -1.64 14.03 16.77
CA ASP A 47 -2.70 14.05 15.76
C ASP A 47 -2.57 12.89 14.78
N MET A 48 -1.36 12.51 14.38
CA MET A 48 -1.11 11.36 13.52
C MET A 48 -1.47 10.04 14.17
N LYS A 49 -1.21 9.90 15.48
CA LYS A 49 -1.68 8.72 16.25
C LYS A 49 -3.20 8.66 16.34
N HIS A 50 -3.84 9.81 16.54
CA HIS A 50 -5.30 9.91 16.57
C HIS A 50 -5.90 9.62 15.19
N GLU A 51 -5.31 10.15 14.12
CA GLU A 51 -5.72 9.83 12.74
C GLU A 51 -5.59 8.33 12.44
N GLN A 52 -4.49 7.72 12.84
CA GLN A 52 -4.28 6.28 12.69
C GLN A 52 -5.36 5.47 13.43
N ALA A 53 -5.72 5.85 14.65
CA ALA A 53 -6.79 5.18 15.39
C ALA A 53 -8.16 5.38 14.72
N TYR A 54 -8.43 6.58 14.20
CA TYR A 54 -9.64 6.88 13.45
C TYR A 54 -9.72 6.05 12.15
N TRP A 55 -8.61 5.95 11.42
CA TRP A 55 -8.51 5.13 10.23
C TRP A 55 -8.73 3.64 10.54
N HIS A 56 -8.16 3.14 11.64
CA HIS A 56 -8.38 1.75 12.06
C HIS A 56 -9.86 1.46 12.30
N GLU A 57 -10.58 2.34 12.97
CA GLU A 57 -12.03 2.20 13.19
C GLU A 57 -12.79 2.28 11.86
N TYR A 58 -12.44 3.24 11.01
CA TYR A 58 -13.07 3.42 9.70
C TYR A 58 -12.98 2.17 8.84
N VAL A 59 -11.79 1.56 8.73
CA VAL A 59 -11.59 0.39 7.87
C VAL A 59 -12.26 -0.89 8.40
N GLN A 60 -12.63 -0.96 9.70
CA GLN A 60 -13.42 -2.10 10.21
C GLN A 60 -14.80 -2.19 9.53
N HIS A 61 -15.33 -1.05 9.10
CA HIS A 61 -16.66 -0.95 8.48
C HIS A 61 -16.59 -0.79 6.94
N HIS A 62 -15.40 -0.74 6.37
CA HIS A 62 -15.20 -0.48 4.94
C HIS A 62 -14.21 -1.48 4.33
N VAL A 63 -14.74 -2.58 3.83
CA VAL A 63 -13.94 -3.57 3.07
C VAL A 63 -13.79 -3.06 1.63
N PRO A 64 -12.55 -2.85 1.13
CA PRO A 64 -12.34 -2.46 -0.25
C PRO A 64 -12.75 -3.59 -1.19
N GLN A 65 -13.32 -3.22 -2.33
CA GLN A 65 -13.60 -4.18 -3.40
C GLN A 65 -12.34 -4.41 -4.23
N VAL A 66 -12.17 -5.63 -4.69
CA VAL A 66 -11.11 -5.97 -5.65
C VAL A 66 -11.51 -5.52 -7.05
N TYR A 67 -10.53 -5.10 -7.85
CA TYR A 67 -10.75 -4.73 -9.24
C TYR A 67 -11.29 -5.91 -10.06
N ASP A 68 -12.12 -5.60 -11.08
CA ASP A 68 -12.71 -6.60 -11.96
C ASP A 68 -11.63 -7.47 -12.63
N GLY A 69 -11.86 -8.78 -12.63
CA GLY A 69 -10.93 -9.78 -13.16
C GLY A 69 -9.73 -10.12 -12.28
N MET A 70 -9.39 -9.28 -11.29
CA MET A 70 -8.20 -9.51 -10.45
C MET A 70 -8.29 -10.80 -9.64
N ARG A 71 -9.48 -11.15 -9.15
CA ARG A 71 -9.69 -12.41 -8.42
C ARG A 71 -9.32 -13.62 -9.25
N ASP A 72 -9.79 -13.66 -10.48
CA ASP A 72 -9.56 -14.80 -11.39
C ASP A 72 -8.08 -14.90 -11.74
N ILE A 73 -7.42 -13.76 -12.03
CA ILE A 73 -5.98 -13.69 -12.30
C ILE A 73 -5.17 -14.24 -11.11
N LEU A 74 -5.51 -13.87 -9.87
CA LEU A 74 -4.78 -14.34 -8.70
C LEU A 74 -4.99 -15.84 -8.44
N TRP A 75 -6.21 -16.35 -8.67
CA TRP A 75 -6.47 -17.79 -8.58
C TRP A 75 -5.77 -18.59 -9.68
N ASP A 76 -5.80 -18.12 -10.91
CA ASP A 76 -5.08 -18.75 -12.03
C ASP A 76 -3.58 -18.80 -11.78
N TYR A 77 -3.01 -17.70 -11.25
CA TYR A 77 -1.61 -17.64 -10.87
C TYR A 77 -1.23 -18.69 -9.81
N VAL A 78 -2.05 -18.80 -8.75
CA VAL A 78 -1.81 -19.77 -7.68
C VAL A 78 -2.02 -21.21 -8.18
N HIS A 79 -3.03 -21.48 -9.00
CA HIS A 79 -3.24 -22.80 -9.62
C HIS A 79 -2.11 -23.21 -10.56
N ALA A 80 -1.45 -22.23 -11.17
CA ALA A 80 -0.23 -22.46 -11.96
C ALA A 80 1.04 -22.67 -11.11
N GLY A 81 0.92 -22.73 -9.78
CA GLY A 81 2.04 -22.92 -8.85
C GLY A 81 2.69 -21.60 -8.35
N GLY A 82 2.09 -20.46 -8.66
CA GLY A 82 2.55 -19.16 -8.17
C GLY A 82 2.32 -18.98 -6.67
N THR A 83 3.14 -18.14 -6.05
CA THR A 83 3.07 -17.80 -4.62
C THR A 83 2.79 -16.31 -4.44
N ILE A 84 1.80 -15.98 -3.61
CA ILE A 84 1.44 -14.60 -3.29
C ILE A 84 1.93 -14.26 -1.90
N CYS A 85 2.64 -13.13 -1.78
CA CYS A 85 2.98 -12.48 -0.52
C CYS A 85 2.47 -11.04 -0.56
N VAL A 86 2.14 -10.46 0.59
CA VAL A 86 1.65 -9.08 0.68
C VAL A 86 2.57 -8.24 1.53
N VAL A 87 2.98 -7.09 1.01
CA VAL A 87 3.71 -6.04 1.74
C VAL A 87 2.89 -4.75 1.66
N SER A 88 2.36 -4.29 2.80
CA SER A 88 1.40 -3.18 2.82
C SER A 88 1.61 -2.25 4.00
N HIS A 89 1.16 -1.00 3.87
CA HIS A 89 1.03 -0.07 4.99
C HIS A 89 -0.30 -0.25 5.77
N SER A 90 -1.12 -1.23 5.41
CA SER A 90 -2.28 -1.66 6.20
C SER A 90 -1.85 -2.68 7.28
N LEU A 91 -2.70 -2.90 8.30
CA LEU A 91 -2.49 -3.95 9.29
C LEU A 91 -2.71 -5.34 8.70
N SER A 92 -1.89 -6.33 9.07
CA SER A 92 -2.03 -7.70 8.62
C SER A 92 -3.42 -8.29 8.86
N PRO A 93 -4.10 -8.09 10.01
CA PRO A 93 -5.47 -8.57 10.20
C PRO A 93 -6.48 -7.99 9.18
N ASN A 94 -6.33 -6.70 8.81
CA ASN A 94 -7.19 -6.08 7.80
C ASN A 94 -6.92 -6.67 6.41
N ILE A 95 -5.65 -6.85 6.05
CA ILE A 95 -5.26 -7.48 4.78
C ILE A 95 -5.87 -8.87 4.65
N LEU A 96 -5.72 -9.72 5.67
CA LEU A 96 -6.24 -11.08 5.68
C LEU A 96 -7.78 -11.11 5.65
N ARG A 97 -8.44 -10.17 6.35
CA ARG A 97 -9.90 -9.99 6.25
C ARG A 97 -10.30 -9.63 4.82
N ASP A 98 -9.65 -8.64 4.21
CA ASP A 98 -9.99 -8.14 2.88
C ASP A 98 -9.79 -9.23 1.82
N TYR A 99 -8.72 -10.03 1.92
CA TYR A 99 -8.50 -11.20 1.07
C TYR A 99 -9.64 -12.22 1.21
N ARG A 100 -10.04 -12.56 2.44
CA ARG A 100 -11.12 -13.51 2.71
C ARG A 100 -12.47 -13.01 2.21
N GLU A 101 -12.85 -11.76 2.53
CA GLU A 101 -14.12 -11.18 2.12
C GLU A 101 -14.25 -11.07 0.59
N ASN A 102 -13.14 -10.78 -0.10
CA ASN A 102 -13.09 -10.74 -1.55
C ASN A 102 -12.85 -12.13 -2.19
N LYS A 103 -12.75 -13.21 -1.40
CA LYS A 103 -12.51 -14.59 -1.86
C LYS A 103 -11.25 -14.71 -2.70
N LEU A 104 -10.18 -14.00 -2.31
CA LEU A 104 -8.87 -14.08 -2.92
C LEU A 104 -8.09 -15.29 -2.35
N PRO A 105 -7.10 -15.84 -3.08
CA PRO A 105 -6.22 -16.87 -2.54
C PRO A 105 -5.43 -16.33 -1.34
N GLU A 106 -5.35 -17.11 -0.27
CA GLU A 106 -4.65 -16.70 0.95
C GLU A 106 -3.17 -16.44 0.68
N PRO A 107 -2.62 -15.28 1.09
CA PRO A 107 -1.22 -14.98 0.90
C PRO A 107 -0.34 -15.84 1.80
N LYS A 108 0.80 -16.30 1.26
CA LYS A 108 1.75 -17.15 1.99
C LYS A 108 2.44 -16.43 3.15
N LEU A 109 2.77 -15.15 2.94
CA LEU A 109 3.35 -14.26 3.95
C LEU A 109 2.71 -12.87 3.83
N VAL A 110 2.52 -12.20 4.98
CA VAL A 110 1.97 -10.84 5.04
C VAL A 110 2.88 -9.98 5.91
N TYR A 111 3.23 -8.80 5.42
CA TYR A 111 4.02 -7.78 6.10
C TYR A 111 3.19 -6.50 6.14
N GLY A 112 2.57 -6.24 7.28
CA GLY A 112 1.69 -5.09 7.50
C GLY A 112 2.36 -3.95 8.24
N TRP A 113 1.54 -3.01 8.72
CA TRP A 113 1.97 -1.84 9.46
C TRP A 113 2.66 -2.16 10.80
N GLU A 114 2.42 -3.32 11.37
CA GLU A 114 3.07 -3.81 12.61
C GLU A 114 4.56 -4.11 12.45
N VAL A 115 5.07 -4.25 11.20
CA VAL A 115 6.51 -4.35 10.95
C VAL A 115 7.19 -3.07 11.45
N PRO A 116 8.34 -3.14 12.16
CA PRO A 116 9.06 -1.96 12.64
C PRO A 116 9.30 -0.92 11.53
N LYS A 117 9.20 0.37 11.87
CA LYS A 117 9.25 1.49 10.90
C LYS A 117 10.51 1.45 10.01
N ASP A 118 11.65 1.07 10.56
CA ASP A 118 12.93 0.94 9.88
C ASP A 118 13.02 -0.26 8.93
N ARG A 119 11.99 -1.12 8.89
CA ARG A 119 11.91 -2.33 8.08
C ARG A 119 10.73 -2.35 7.11
N ARG A 120 9.81 -1.37 7.23
CA ARG A 120 8.67 -1.24 6.31
C ARG A 120 9.13 -0.72 4.95
N LYS A 121 8.31 -0.94 3.91
CA LYS A 121 8.56 -0.28 2.63
C LYS A 121 8.65 1.26 2.83
N PRO A 122 9.60 1.95 2.22
CA PRO A 122 10.41 1.50 1.07
C PRO A 122 11.61 0.60 1.40
N GLN A 123 11.83 0.21 2.66
CA GLN A 123 12.94 -0.67 3.01
C GLN A 123 12.73 -2.07 2.42
N PRO A 124 13.79 -2.73 1.89
CA PRO A 124 13.68 -4.01 1.19
C PRO A 124 13.55 -5.23 2.11
N HIS A 125 13.46 -5.02 3.44
CA HIS A 125 13.51 -6.08 4.44
C HIS A 125 12.48 -7.20 4.19
N ALA A 126 11.23 -6.85 3.86
CA ALA A 126 10.19 -7.83 3.60
C ALA A 126 10.55 -8.73 2.41
N LEU A 127 11.17 -8.19 1.35
CA LEU A 127 11.57 -8.97 0.18
C LEU A 127 12.71 -9.93 0.51
N TYR A 128 13.70 -9.51 1.31
CA TYR A 128 14.77 -10.40 1.78
C TYR A 128 14.25 -11.51 2.67
N ASP A 129 13.31 -11.21 3.56
CA ASP A 129 12.70 -12.20 4.45
C ASP A 129 11.84 -13.22 3.65
N ILE A 130 11.15 -12.77 2.58
CA ILE A 130 10.44 -13.65 1.64
C ILE A 130 11.42 -14.59 0.93
N MET A 131 12.54 -14.06 0.42
CA MET A 131 13.58 -14.85 -0.23
C MET A 131 14.13 -15.91 0.71
N GLU A 132 14.47 -15.54 1.94
CA GLU A 132 15.00 -16.46 2.95
C GLU A 132 14.01 -17.55 3.34
N LYS A 133 12.76 -17.18 3.65
CA LYS A 133 11.73 -18.11 4.14
C LYS A 133 11.21 -19.07 3.08
N LEU A 134 11.12 -18.62 1.83
CA LEU A 134 10.51 -19.39 0.74
C LEU A 134 11.54 -19.94 -0.25
N GLY A 135 12.81 -19.58 -0.11
CA GLY A 135 13.88 -20.05 -0.98
C GLY A 135 13.87 -19.44 -2.38
N PHE A 136 13.26 -18.25 -2.55
CA PHE A 136 13.24 -17.57 -3.84
C PHE A 136 14.49 -16.70 -4.04
N THR A 137 14.86 -16.50 -5.31
CA THR A 137 15.82 -15.46 -5.71
C THR A 137 15.08 -14.20 -6.16
N ALA A 138 15.79 -13.06 -6.26
CA ALA A 138 15.22 -11.81 -6.71
C ALA A 138 14.62 -11.92 -8.13
N GLU A 139 15.26 -12.70 -9.02
CA GLU A 139 14.82 -12.92 -10.40
C GLU A 139 13.49 -13.71 -10.50
N GLN A 140 13.17 -14.48 -9.47
CA GLN A 140 11.94 -15.27 -9.38
C GLN A 140 10.77 -14.45 -8.81
N MET A 141 11.03 -13.23 -8.36
CA MET A 141 10.05 -12.36 -7.73
C MET A 141 9.64 -11.22 -8.65
N LEU A 142 8.42 -10.74 -8.42
CA LEU A 142 7.86 -9.53 -9.02
C LEU A 142 7.10 -8.76 -7.94
N VAL A 143 7.43 -7.50 -7.76
CA VAL A 143 6.64 -6.57 -6.95
C VAL A 143 5.62 -5.91 -7.85
N LEU A 144 4.37 -5.85 -7.38
CA LEU A 144 3.26 -5.17 -8.02
C LEU A 144 2.73 -4.13 -7.02
N ASP A 145 2.91 -2.84 -7.30
CA ASP A 145 2.50 -1.75 -6.41
C ASP A 145 2.13 -0.51 -7.24
N ASP A 146 1.31 0.38 -6.68
CA ASP A 146 0.86 1.62 -7.32
C ASP A 146 1.60 2.86 -6.82
N LEU A 147 2.41 2.72 -5.76
CA LEU A 147 3.09 3.83 -5.11
C LEU A 147 4.61 3.71 -5.14
N LYS A 148 5.28 4.86 -5.13
CA LYS A 148 6.74 4.98 -5.09
C LYS A 148 7.43 4.14 -4.00
N PRO A 149 6.91 4.03 -2.75
CA PRO A 149 7.54 3.16 -1.75
C PRO A 149 7.65 1.69 -2.15
N GLY A 150 6.71 1.16 -2.93
CA GLY A 150 6.79 -0.20 -3.48
C GLY A 150 7.86 -0.32 -4.56
N TYR A 151 7.96 0.67 -5.45
CA TYR A 151 9.02 0.76 -6.44
C TYR A 151 10.41 0.83 -5.79
N ASP A 152 10.59 1.75 -4.82
CA ASP A 152 11.88 1.93 -4.13
C ASP A 152 12.30 0.65 -3.39
N MET A 153 11.35 -0.05 -2.76
CA MET A 153 11.57 -1.34 -2.10
C MET A 153 12.06 -2.41 -3.11
N ALA A 154 11.39 -2.52 -4.25
CA ALA A 154 11.75 -3.49 -5.29
C ALA A 154 13.13 -3.21 -5.86
N LYS A 155 13.42 -1.94 -6.16
CA LYS A 155 14.72 -1.49 -6.67
C LYS A 155 15.85 -1.77 -5.68
N ALA A 156 15.64 -1.48 -4.39
CA ALA A 156 16.63 -1.73 -3.34
C ALA A 156 16.95 -3.23 -3.16
N ALA A 157 15.98 -4.12 -3.41
CA ALA A 157 16.18 -5.57 -3.37
C ALA A 157 16.58 -6.20 -4.71
N ASN A 158 16.75 -5.39 -5.77
CA ASN A 158 16.99 -5.86 -7.14
C ASN A 158 15.90 -6.84 -7.64
N VAL A 159 14.65 -6.63 -7.23
CA VAL A 159 13.48 -7.38 -7.64
C VAL A 159 12.77 -6.64 -8.78
N ARG A 160 12.25 -7.38 -9.76
CA ARG A 160 11.47 -6.79 -10.84
C ARG A 160 10.23 -6.09 -10.28
N PHE A 161 9.87 -4.98 -10.91
CA PHE A 161 8.71 -4.18 -10.55
C PHE A 161 7.72 -4.06 -11.70
N ALA A 162 6.44 -4.08 -11.39
CA ALA A 162 5.37 -3.71 -12.32
C ALA A 162 4.43 -2.73 -11.64
N ALA A 163 4.17 -1.61 -12.31
CA ALA A 163 3.23 -0.60 -11.82
C ALA A 163 1.79 -1.08 -11.93
N ALA A 164 1.01 -0.92 -10.85
CA ALA A 164 -0.42 -1.17 -10.84
C ALA A 164 -1.19 0.01 -11.47
N GLY A 165 -0.98 0.25 -12.77
CA GLY A 165 -1.50 1.41 -13.50
C GLY A 165 -3.02 1.52 -13.57
N TRP A 166 -3.75 0.47 -13.15
CA TRP A 166 -5.21 0.51 -13.02
C TRP A 166 -5.70 1.13 -11.69
N SER A 167 -4.82 1.42 -10.75
CA SER A 167 -5.19 1.97 -9.44
C SER A 167 -5.49 3.46 -9.49
N ASN A 168 -4.89 4.19 -10.43
CA ASN A 168 -5.11 5.60 -10.68
C ASN A 168 -4.74 5.96 -12.12
N ASP A 169 -5.27 7.10 -12.60
CA ASP A 169 -5.01 7.64 -13.94
C ASP A 169 -4.38 9.05 -13.77
N ILE A 170 -3.23 9.10 -13.08
CA ILE A 170 -2.51 10.33 -12.77
C ILE A 170 -1.26 10.43 -13.63
N PRO A 171 -1.19 11.42 -14.57
CA PRO A 171 -0.11 11.51 -15.56
C PRO A 171 1.30 11.57 -14.96
N GLU A 172 1.47 12.25 -13.82
CA GLU A 172 2.77 12.37 -13.14
C GLU A 172 3.26 11.02 -12.61
N ILE A 173 2.35 10.21 -12.06
CA ILE A 173 2.67 8.86 -11.57
C ILE A 173 2.97 7.94 -12.77
N GLU A 174 2.16 8.01 -13.82
CA GLU A 174 2.38 7.23 -15.03
C GLU A 174 3.73 7.57 -15.67
N ALA A 175 4.06 8.87 -15.77
CA ALA A 175 5.35 9.31 -16.32
C ALA A 175 6.53 8.78 -15.49
N PHE A 176 6.45 8.84 -14.16
CA PHE A 176 7.48 8.28 -13.28
C PHE A 176 7.64 6.77 -13.51
N MET A 177 6.53 6.03 -13.51
CA MET A 177 6.54 4.56 -13.66
C MET A 177 7.05 4.09 -15.02
N ARG A 178 6.84 4.88 -16.10
CA ARG A 178 7.34 4.56 -17.45
C ARG A 178 8.84 4.86 -17.64
N GLN A 179 9.41 5.76 -16.82
CA GLN A 179 10.82 6.17 -16.92
C GLN A 179 11.75 5.30 -16.07
N ASN A 180 11.22 4.56 -15.13
CA ASN A 180 11.95 3.78 -14.14
C ASN A 180 11.60 2.31 -14.17
#